data_993ea1f71f479aa6963bdb231a8bc464
#
_entry.id   993ea1f71f479aa6963bdb231a8bc464
#
_cell.length_a   1.000
_cell.length_b   1.000
_cell.length_c   1.000
_cell.angle_alpha   90.00
_cell.angle_beta   90.00
_cell.angle_gamma   90.00
#
_symmetry.space_group_name_H-M   'P 1'
#
loop_
_entity.id
_entity.type
_entity.pdbx_description
1 polymer ?
#
loop_
_entity_poly.entity_id
_entity_poly.type
_entity_poly.pdbx_seq_one_letter_code
_entity_poly.pdbx_strand_id
1 'polypeptide(L)'
;MDRLFTSVMKEWRLLARDRVGLLMLFLMPALLVIVISVVQMNVLKTMGDDPVALLWVDRDQGEMARELRERVAAVDGIDLVDRLGDRPLDEAAALQRVAEGDYQACLVIPPDFTRQVQARAVAAAEVMLAPEEGAPETDGAVPELVLHFDPLAGGAFRSAVGQALQRLVAGIATEAKLAAFAKRFPEQLSDTLSASMGPYADGLREKLAGFKLEWDPRPLMTLAETATGRGGFDKIPSAVQQNVPAWGLFGIFLIAVPLSGALVRERASGIMTRLQLLPTSFLTLLTGKLAAYTAVCLVQFALMMLVGRFVMPLFGAAPLTLDQAYGALAVVLLCVALAAAAFGILLGVLTRTYEQASMIAAISVVVAAAIGGVMVPVFAMPHLMRTISQISPLAWGLNALLDLFVRGGSLATVWREAALLLGFALVMLMSAWMIWQRKRR
;
A
#
# COMPACT_ATOMS: atom_id res chain seq x y z
N MET A 1 -9.42 -10.78 -38.79
CA MET A 1 -9.41 -9.76 -37.71
C MET A 1 -10.81 -9.26 -37.40
N ASP A 2 -11.67 -9.06 -38.40
CA ASP A 2 -13.03 -8.52 -38.22
C ASP A 2 -13.96 -9.34 -37.32
N ARG A 3 -13.84 -10.67 -37.34
CA ARG A 3 -14.68 -11.58 -36.54
C ARG A 3 -14.35 -11.51 -35.04
N LEU A 4 -13.07 -11.37 -34.67
CA LEU A 4 -12.66 -11.21 -33.28
C LEU A 4 -13.14 -9.86 -32.74
N PHE A 5 -12.91 -8.79 -33.50
CA PHE A 5 -13.37 -7.45 -33.15
C PHE A 5 -14.90 -7.40 -32.97
N THR A 6 -15.65 -8.01 -33.86
CA THR A 6 -17.12 -8.11 -33.77
C THR A 6 -17.55 -8.88 -32.51
N SER A 7 -16.80 -9.95 -32.13
CA SER A 7 -17.07 -10.71 -30.91
C SER A 7 -16.81 -9.87 -29.66
N VAL A 8 -15.70 -9.13 -29.58
CA VAL A 8 -15.38 -8.22 -28.47
C VAL A 8 -16.44 -7.11 -28.36
N MET A 9 -16.81 -6.48 -29.50
CA MET A 9 -17.80 -5.41 -29.53
C MET A 9 -19.18 -5.89 -29.07
N LYS A 10 -19.56 -7.12 -29.41
CA LYS A 10 -20.80 -7.76 -28.91
C LYS A 10 -20.77 -7.85 -27.37
N GLU A 11 -19.69 -8.35 -26.79
CA GLU A 11 -19.56 -8.48 -25.33
C GLU A 11 -19.64 -7.12 -24.63
N TRP A 12 -18.94 -6.11 -25.14
CA TRP A 12 -19.00 -4.75 -24.59
C TRP A 12 -20.40 -4.15 -24.66
N ARG A 13 -21.13 -4.35 -25.75
CA ARG A 13 -22.53 -3.90 -25.84
C ARG A 13 -23.45 -4.63 -24.86
N LEU A 14 -23.21 -5.90 -24.60
CA LEU A 14 -23.96 -6.66 -23.60
C LEU A 14 -23.67 -6.17 -22.18
N LEU A 15 -22.39 -5.97 -21.86
CA LEU A 15 -21.97 -5.40 -20.58
C LEU A 15 -22.50 -3.98 -20.37
N ALA A 16 -22.44 -3.11 -21.37
CA ALA A 16 -22.94 -1.74 -21.30
C ALA A 16 -24.45 -1.64 -21.06
N ARG A 17 -25.21 -2.67 -21.45
CA ARG A 17 -26.66 -2.76 -21.17
C ARG A 17 -26.97 -3.19 -19.74
N ASP A 18 -26.07 -3.92 -19.09
CA ASP A 18 -26.20 -4.31 -17.69
C ASP A 18 -25.59 -3.21 -16.78
N ARG A 19 -26.29 -2.08 -16.69
CA ARG A 19 -25.84 -0.91 -15.92
C ARG A 19 -25.63 -1.22 -14.44
N VAL A 20 -26.52 -2.06 -13.87
CA VAL A 20 -26.44 -2.43 -12.44
C VAL A 20 -25.26 -3.35 -12.20
N GLY A 21 -25.04 -4.36 -13.06
CA GLY A 21 -23.89 -5.25 -12.99
C GLY A 21 -22.56 -4.51 -13.15
N LEU A 22 -22.47 -3.58 -14.11
CA LEU A 22 -21.30 -2.71 -14.27
C LEU A 22 -21.08 -1.82 -13.04
N LEU A 23 -22.11 -1.16 -12.56
CA LEU A 23 -22.00 -0.29 -11.39
C LEU A 23 -21.49 -1.10 -10.19
N MET A 24 -22.04 -2.27 -9.92
CA MET A 24 -21.58 -3.15 -8.84
C MET A 24 -20.12 -3.60 -9.03
N LEU A 25 -19.75 -3.93 -10.27
CA LEU A 25 -18.39 -4.38 -10.60
C LEU A 25 -17.33 -3.31 -10.32
N PHE A 26 -17.63 -2.03 -10.57
CA PHE A 26 -16.70 -0.92 -10.40
C PHE A 26 -16.83 -0.25 -9.03
N LEU A 27 -18.07 -0.02 -8.58
CA LEU A 27 -18.33 0.73 -7.36
C LEU A 27 -18.00 -0.07 -6.10
N MET A 28 -18.33 -1.38 -6.07
CA MET A 28 -18.12 -2.21 -4.88
C MET A 28 -16.63 -2.29 -4.48
N PRO A 29 -15.67 -2.62 -5.37
CA PRO A 29 -14.26 -2.62 -4.99
C PRO A 29 -13.75 -1.22 -4.63
N ALA A 30 -14.22 -0.16 -5.30
CA ALA A 30 -13.85 1.21 -4.97
C ALA A 30 -14.32 1.60 -3.56
N LEU A 31 -15.56 1.27 -3.21
CA LEU A 31 -16.08 1.48 -1.86
C LEU A 31 -15.30 0.67 -0.82
N LEU A 32 -14.94 -0.58 -1.12
CA LEU A 32 -14.13 -1.41 -0.22
C LEU A 32 -12.75 -0.79 0.01
N VAL A 33 -12.08 -0.30 -1.05
CA VAL A 33 -10.82 0.44 -0.90
C VAL A 33 -10.99 1.64 0.02
N ILE A 34 -12.01 2.46 -0.19
CA ILE A 34 -12.25 3.68 0.60
C ILE A 34 -12.59 3.32 2.04
N VAL A 35 -13.62 2.48 2.24
CA VAL A 35 -14.13 2.16 3.58
C VAL A 35 -13.07 1.46 4.41
N ILE A 36 -12.43 0.43 3.87
CA ILE A 36 -11.43 -0.34 4.61
C ILE A 36 -10.20 0.53 4.93
N SER A 37 -9.73 1.34 3.96
CA SER A 37 -8.59 2.23 4.21
C SER A 37 -8.91 3.30 5.26
N VAL A 38 -10.10 3.92 5.20
CA VAL A 38 -10.53 4.92 6.19
C VAL A 38 -10.71 4.30 7.57
N VAL A 39 -11.32 3.10 7.64
CA VAL A 39 -11.45 2.36 8.91
C VAL A 39 -10.07 2.04 9.48
N GLN A 40 -9.16 1.55 8.67
CA GLN A 40 -7.79 1.23 9.11
C GLN A 40 -7.01 2.47 9.57
N MET A 41 -7.21 3.62 8.93
CA MET A 41 -6.61 4.89 9.36
C MET A 41 -7.17 5.40 10.69
N ASN A 42 -8.43 5.09 11.00
CA ASN A 42 -9.11 5.55 12.21
C ASN A 42 -9.08 4.53 13.35
N VAL A 43 -8.39 3.40 13.19
CA VAL A 43 -8.35 2.32 14.20
C VAL A 43 -7.87 2.83 15.57
N LEU A 44 -6.88 3.73 15.62
CA LEU A 44 -6.46 4.36 16.88
C LEU A 44 -7.56 5.24 17.51
N LYS A 45 -8.42 5.85 16.69
CA LYS A 45 -9.54 6.67 17.20
C LYS A 45 -10.73 5.85 17.67
N THR A 46 -10.85 4.62 17.13
CA THR A 46 -11.97 3.70 17.39
C THR A 46 -11.62 2.52 18.30
N MET A 47 -10.33 2.30 18.62
CA MET A 47 -9.95 1.46 19.75
C MET A 47 -10.32 2.23 21.03
N GLY A 48 -11.65 2.38 21.23
CA GLY A 48 -12.22 3.00 22.38
C GLY A 48 -11.89 2.22 23.64
N ASP A 49 -11.71 2.95 24.72
CA ASP A 49 -11.63 2.60 26.13
C ASP A 49 -10.34 1.91 26.63
N ASP A 50 -9.61 1.13 25.85
CA ASP A 50 -8.30 0.61 26.26
C ASP A 50 -7.17 1.26 25.45
N PRO A 51 -6.37 2.14 26.06
CA PRO A 51 -5.21 2.73 25.38
C PRO A 51 -4.22 1.65 24.98
N VAL A 52 -3.64 1.82 23.79
CA VAL A 52 -2.63 0.91 23.26
C VAL A 52 -1.33 1.10 24.04
N ALA A 53 -0.88 0.07 24.71
CA ALA A 53 0.38 0.08 25.44
C ALA A 53 1.57 0.06 24.46
N LEU A 54 2.30 1.18 24.39
CA LEU A 54 3.55 1.33 23.64
C LEU A 54 4.73 1.29 24.60
N LEU A 55 5.58 0.29 24.47
CA LEU A 55 6.82 0.21 25.23
C LEU A 55 7.77 1.35 24.82
N TRP A 56 8.31 2.05 25.79
CA TRP A 56 9.19 3.18 25.60
C TRP A 56 10.59 2.89 26.15
N VAL A 57 11.57 2.80 25.25
CA VAL A 57 12.99 2.60 25.63
C VAL A 57 13.77 3.84 25.26
N ASP A 58 14.19 4.60 26.28
CA ASP A 58 14.95 5.83 26.12
C ASP A 58 16.40 5.61 26.56
N ARG A 59 17.33 5.59 25.58
CA ARG A 59 18.77 5.46 25.82
C ARG A 59 19.50 6.82 25.79
N ASP A 60 18.78 7.89 25.44
CA ASP A 60 19.34 9.25 25.34
C ASP A 60 19.14 10.07 26.61
N GLN A 61 17.97 9.98 27.25
CA GLN A 61 17.54 10.73 28.42
C GLN A 61 17.64 12.26 28.26
N GLY A 62 17.76 12.74 27.03
CA GLY A 62 17.92 14.13 26.68
C GLY A 62 16.61 14.92 26.61
N GLU A 63 16.74 16.23 26.30
CA GLU A 63 15.58 17.13 26.19
C GLU A 63 14.64 16.75 25.04
N MET A 64 15.18 16.44 23.88
CA MET A 64 14.38 16.06 22.70
C MET A 64 13.65 14.73 22.90
N ALA A 65 14.27 13.77 23.62
CA ALA A 65 13.64 12.51 23.98
C ALA A 65 12.47 12.72 24.94
N ARG A 66 12.59 13.65 25.90
CA ARG A 66 11.53 14.04 26.83
C ARG A 66 10.37 14.74 26.10
N GLU A 67 10.68 15.68 25.22
CA GLU A 67 9.67 16.35 24.40
C GLU A 67 8.90 15.38 23.52
N LEU A 68 9.60 14.46 22.87
CA LEU A 68 8.97 13.40 22.07
C LEU A 68 8.05 12.53 22.95
N ARG A 69 8.49 12.16 24.16
CA ARG A 69 7.70 11.40 25.12
C ARG A 69 6.42 12.11 25.51
N GLU A 70 6.50 13.40 25.85
CA GLU A 70 5.34 14.20 26.25
C GLU A 70 4.31 14.31 25.12
N ARG A 71 4.79 14.50 23.88
CA ARG A 71 3.91 14.57 22.72
C ARG A 71 3.28 13.23 22.35
N VAL A 72 4.01 12.13 22.50
CA VAL A 72 3.45 10.78 22.27
C VAL A 72 2.45 10.44 23.37
N ALA A 73 2.72 10.79 24.63
CA ALA A 73 1.77 10.60 25.73
C ALA A 73 0.49 11.43 25.59
N ALA A 74 0.55 12.55 24.86
CA ALA A 74 -0.61 13.40 24.56
C ALA A 74 -1.48 12.88 23.40
N VAL A 75 -1.07 11.81 22.73
CA VAL A 75 -1.86 11.19 21.65
C VAL A 75 -2.95 10.33 22.30
N ASP A 76 -4.20 10.68 22.03
CA ASP A 76 -5.34 9.87 22.49
C ASP A 76 -5.21 8.42 22.00
N GLY A 77 -5.36 7.45 22.92
CA GLY A 77 -5.31 6.03 22.63
C GLY A 77 -3.91 5.41 22.67
N ILE A 78 -2.86 6.11 23.10
CA ILE A 78 -1.52 5.56 23.36
C ILE A 78 -1.22 5.65 24.86
N ASP A 79 -0.88 4.52 25.48
CA ASP A 79 -0.37 4.45 26.86
C ASP A 79 1.12 4.09 26.80
N LEU A 80 1.96 4.96 27.35
CA LEU A 80 3.40 4.77 27.35
C LEU A 80 3.83 3.96 28.57
N VAL A 81 4.46 2.81 28.32
CA VAL A 81 5.03 1.95 29.36
C VAL A 81 6.55 2.06 29.32
N ASP A 82 7.14 2.78 30.28
CA ASP A 82 8.59 2.98 30.39
C ASP A 82 9.24 2.11 31.49
N ARG A 83 8.40 1.39 32.26
CA ARG A 83 8.84 0.51 33.36
C ARG A 83 8.10 -0.80 33.35
N LEU A 84 8.81 -1.88 33.70
CA LEU A 84 8.23 -3.18 34.02
C LEU A 84 8.40 -3.41 35.53
N GLY A 85 7.34 -3.09 36.29
CA GLY A 85 7.41 -3.05 37.76
C GLY A 85 8.30 -1.88 38.23
N ASP A 86 9.28 -2.15 39.11
CA ASP A 86 10.17 -1.12 39.66
C ASP A 86 11.42 -0.84 38.82
N ARG A 87 11.65 -1.56 37.73
CA ARG A 87 12.86 -1.43 36.89
C ARG A 87 12.59 -0.66 35.62
N PRO A 88 13.50 0.25 35.21
CA PRO A 88 13.44 0.88 33.91
C PRO A 88 13.52 -0.21 32.83
N LEU A 89 12.82 0.01 31.72
CA LEU A 89 12.73 -0.94 30.62
C LEU A 89 14.05 -0.95 29.83
N ASP A 90 14.70 -2.13 29.77
CA ASP A 90 15.84 -2.37 28.90
C ASP A 90 15.40 -2.78 27.50
N GLU A 91 16.18 -2.41 26.47
CA GLU A 91 15.88 -2.70 25.06
C GLU A 91 15.67 -4.19 24.80
N ALA A 92 16.57 -5.05 25.33
CA ALA A 92 16.46 -6.50 25.14
C ALA A 92 15.18 -7.07 25.77
N ALA A 93 14.83 -6.61 26.97
CA ALA A 93 13.60 -7.02 27.66
C ALA A 93 12.36 -6.51 26.93
N ALA A 94 12.38 -5.28 26.39
CA ALA A 94 11.28 -4.72 25.62
C ALA A 94 11.03 -5.51 24.33
N LEU A 95 12.09 -5.79 23.56
CA LEU A 95 12.01 -6.56 22.32
C LEU A 95 11.54 -8.00 22.56
N GLN A 96 11.97 -8.63 23.66
CA GLN A 96 11.50 -9.95 24.05
C GLN A 96 9.99 -9.94 24.32
N ARG A 97 9.46 -8.97 25.05
CA ARG A 97 8.02 -8.83 25.34
C ARG A 97 7.17 -8.58 24.10
N VAL A 98 7.71 -7.81 23.14
CA VAL A 98 7.06 -7.64 21.84
C VAL A 98 7.08 -8.93 21.04
N ALA A 99 8.20 -9.69 21.06
CA ALA A 99 8.31 -10.98 20.38
C ALA A 99 7.42 -12.08 20.98
N GLU A 100 7.14 -12.01 22.30
CA GLU A 100 6.24 -12.91 23.03
C GLU A 100 4.76 -12.54 22.83
N GLY A 101 4.47 -11.34 22.26
CA GLY A 101 3.10 -10.86 22.01
C GLY A 101 2.42 -10.21 23.22
N ASP A 102 3.16 -9.97 24.31
CA ASP A 102 2.64 -9.28 25.51
C ASP A 102 2.35 -7.80 25.21
N TYR A 103 3.12 -7.19 24.29
CA TYR A 103 2.95 -5.82 23.81
C TYR A 103 3.02 -5.75 22.30
N GLN A 104 2.24 -4.84 21.70
CA GLN A 104 2.08 -4.74 20.25
C GLN A 104 3.18 -3.92 19.56
N ALA A 105 3.81 -2.98 20.30
CA ALA A 105 4.86 -2.14 19.77
C ALA A 105 5.85 -1.66 20.84
N CYS A 106 7.09 -1.38 20.41
CA CYS A 106 8.14 -0.78 21.22
C CYS A 106 8.87 0.32 20.41
N LEU A 107 9.01 1.51 20.96
CA LEU A 107 9.82 2.58 20.40
C LEU A 107 11.16 2.67 21.13
N VAL A 108 12.25 2.59 20.38
CA VAL A 108 13.62 2.69 20.91
C VAL A 108 14.24 4.00 20.43
N ILE A 109 14.69 4.81 21.39
CA ILE A 109 15.44 6.04 21.14
C ILE A 109 16.93 5.73 21.28
N PRO A 110 17.76 5.99 20.25
CA PRO A 110 19.18 5.68 20.29
C PRO A 110 19.93 6.62 21.26
N PRO A 111 21.12 6.22 21.75
CA PRO A 111 21.96 7.08 22.53
C PRO A 111 22.43 8.32 21.75
N ASP A 112 22.68 9.42 22.43
CA ASP A 112 23.07 10.70 21.81
C ASP A 112 22.07 11.34 20.85
N PHE A 113 20.80 10.87 20.85
CA PHE A 113 19.72 11.35 19.97
C PHE A 113 19.55 12.87 20.03
N THR A 114 19.39 13.42 21.23
CA THR A 114 19.22 14.88 21.45
C THR A 114 20.40 15.68 20.88
N ARG A 115 21.63 15.23 21.13
CA ARG A 115 22.83 15.91 20.64
C ARG A 115 22.91 15.91 19.11
N GLN A 116 22.61 14.77 18.49
CA GLN A 116 22.65 14.64 17.03
C GLN A 116 21.55 15.45 16.35
N VAL A 117 20.32 15.45 16.87
CA VAL A 117 19.21 16.25 16.35
C VAL A 117 19.51 17.75 16.47
N GLN A 118 20.02 18.21 17.61
CA GLN A 118 20.38 19.61 17.82
C GLN A 118 21.52 20.06 16.89
N ALA A 119 22.57 19.25 16.73
CA ALA A 119 23.66 19.55 15.80
C ALA A 119 23.16 19.70 14.35
N ARG A 120 22.26 18.80 13.91
CA ARG A 120 21.65 18.88 12.58
C ARG A 120 20.68 20.04 12.43
N ALA A 121 19.95 20.41 13.47
CA ALA A 121 19.08 21.58 13.45
C ALA A 121 19.90 22.87 13.30
N VAL A 122 21.05 22.96 13.96
CA VAL A 122 21.98 24.08 13.81
C VAL A 122 22.56 24.14 12.41
N ALA A 123 23.04 23.01 11.87
CA ALA A 123 23.54 22.94 10.49
C ALA A 123 22.46 23.28 9.44
N ALA A 124 21.22 22.86 9.66
CA ALA A 124 20.10 23.24 8.80
C ALA A 124 19.82 24.75 8.87
N ALA A 125 19.91 25.35 10.06
CA ALA A 125 19.76 26.81 10.23
C ALA A 125 20.88 27.59 9.52
N GLU A 126 22.10 27.09 9.53
CA GLU A 126 23.25 27.70 8.81
C GLU A 126 23.02 27.67 7.28
N VAL A 127 22.55 26.55 6.73
CA VAL A 127 22.18 26.48 5.31
C VAL A 127 21.04 27.44 4.96
N MET A 128 20.04 27.57 5.84
CA MET A 128 18.92 28.51 5.63
C MET A 128 19.37 29.96 5.65
N LEU A 129 20.45 30.29 6.35
CA LEU A 129 20.99 31.63 6.48
C LEU A 129 22.05 31.98 5.43
N ALA A 130 22.82 30.99 4.95
CA ALA A 130 23.87 31.14 3.96
C ALA A 130 23.84 30.02 2.91
N PRO A 131 22.89 30.00 1.98
CA PRO A 131 22.72 28.92 1.00
C PRO A 131 23.91 28.74 0.06
N GLU A 132 24.68 29.82 -0.17
CA GLU A 132 25.81 29.82 -1.11
C GLU A 132 27.10 29.19 -0.56
N GLU A 133 27.23 29.06 0.76
CA GLU A 133 28.44 28.50 1.40
C GLU A 133 28.46 26.95 1.41
N GLY A 134 27.38 26.33 1.01
CA GLY A 134 27.22 24.87 1.07
C GLY A 134 26.86 24.38 2.48
N ALA A 135 26.28 23.22 2.56
CA ALA A 135 25.91 22.62 3.83
C ALA A 135 27.16 22.15 4.58
N PRO A 136 27.37 22.56 5.85
CA PRO A 136 28.40 21.94 6.67
C PRO A 136 28.15 20.43 6.72
N GLU A 137 29.21 19.65 6.50
CA GLU A 137 29.13 18.19 6.68
C GLU A 137 28.83 17.91 8.15
N THR A 138 27.60 17.54 8.43
CA THR A 138 27.25 16.99 9.74
C THR A 138 27.81 15.59 9.85
N ASP A 139 28.84 15.46 10.66
CA ASP A 139 29.49 14.18 10.93
C ASP A 139 28.46 13.21 11.55
N GLY A 140 28.26 12.07 10.90
CA GLY A 140 27.42 10.98 11.39
C GLY A 140 26.13 10.71 10.60
N ALA A 141 25.62 9.48 10.76
CA ALA A 141 24.33 9.05 10.21
C ALA A 141 23.17 9.85 10.82
N VAL A 142 22.05 9.97 10.09
CA VAL A 142 20.82 10.58 10.63
C VAL A 142 20.35 9.75 11.81
N PRO A 143 20.08 10.35 13.00
CA PRO A 143 19.60 9.59 14.15
C PRO A 143 18.28 8.92 13.81
N GLU A 144 18.22 7.63 14.05
CA GLU A 144 17.11 6.77 13.65
C GLU A 144 16.36 6.28 14.88
N LEU A 145 15.11 6.71 15.01
CA LEU A 145 14.16 6.14 15.97
C LEU A 145 13.68 4.80 15.44
N VAL A 146 13.77 3.74 16.23
CA VAL A 146 13.37 2.40 15.77
C VAL A 146 12.07 1.99 16.45
N LEU A 147 11.02 1.80 15.64
CA LEU A 147 9.72 1.33 16.08
C LEU A 147 9.58 -0.17 15.75
N HIS A 148 9.64 -0.98 16.79
CA HIS A 148 9.48 -2.42 16.70
C HIS A 148 8.02 -2.81 16.90
N PHE A 149 7.50 -3.68 16.03
CA PHE A 149 6.14 -4.22 16.13
C PHE A 149 6.14 -5.73 16.37
N ASP A 150 5.14 -6.18 17.10
CA ASP A 150 4.78 -7.60 17.13
C ASP A 150 4.47 -8.07 15.69
N PRO A 151 5.01 -9.21 15.23
CA PRO A 151 4.67 -9.81 13.94
C PRO A 151 3.17 -10.03 13.73
N LEU A 152 2.41 -10.25 14.80
CA LEU A 152 0.97 -10.46 14.77
C LEU A 152 0.15 -9.17 14.87
N ALA A 153 0.79 -8.04 15.15
CA ALA A 153 0.11 -6.75 15.18
C ALA A 153 -0.54 -6.45 13.83
N GLY A 154 -1.84 -6.19 13.84
CA GLY A 154 -2.61 -5.96 12.62
C GLY A 154 -2.03 -4.81 11.78
N GLY A 155 -2.01 -4.96 10.46
CA GLY A 155 -1.46 -3.95 9.54
C GLY A 155 -2.08 -2.57 9.70
N ALA A 156 -3.37 -2.51 10.07
CA ALA A 156 -4.08 -1.29 10.41
C ALA A 156 -3.49 -0.58 11.64
N PHE A 157 -3.24 -1.33 12.72
CA PHE A 157 -2.63 -0.85 13.94
C PHE A 157 -1.24 -0.29 13.67
N ARG A 158 -0.39 -1.06 12.98
CA ARG A 158 0.98 -0.66 12.63
C ARG A 158 1.00 0.63 11.81
N SER A 159 0.15 0.71 10.76
CA SER A 159 0.04 1.91 9.93
C SER A 159 -0.43 3.12 10.73
N ALA A 160 -1.37 2.95 11.66
CA ALA A 160 -1.90 4.04 12.47
C ALA A 160 -0.86 4.58 13.47
N VAL A 161 -0.18 3.69 14.20
CA VAL A 161 0.90 4.07 15.13
C VAL A 161 2.08 4.70 14.38
N GLY A 162 2.53 4.07 13.29
CA GLY A 162 3.63 4.57 12.48
C GLY A 162 3.35 5.96 11.93
N GLN A 163 2.16 6.19 11.32
CA GLN A 163 1.78 7.51 10.80
C GLN A 163 1.61 8.57 11.88
N ALA A 164 1.11 8.19 13.07
CA ALA A 164 1.01 9.13 14.20
C ALA A 164 2.41 9.57 14.64
N LEU A 165 3.31 8.63 14.84
CA LEU A 165 4.71 8.93 15.23
C LEU A 165 5.47 9.68 14.15
N GLN A 166 5.32 9.35 12.86
CA GLN A 166 5.93 10.08 11.75
C GLN A 166 5.49 11.55 11.72
N ARG A 167 4.21 11.84 11.97
CA ARG A 167 3.71 13.22 12.06
C ARG A 167 4.31 13.97 13.23
N LEU A 168 4.42 13.35 14.40
CA LEU A 168 5.06 13.94 15.58
C LEU A 168 6.54 14.23 15.35
N VAL A 169 7.27 13.25 14.80
CA VAL A 169 8.68 13.38 14.45
C VAL A 169 8.91 14.53 13.46
N ALA A 170 8.09 14.64 12.42
CA ALA A 170 8.14 15.73 11.45
C ALA A 170 7.84 17.09 12.08
N GLY A 171 6.86 17.15 12.99
CA GLY A 171 6.53 18.36 13.75
C GLY A 171 7.69 18.85 14.62
N ILE A 172 8.24 17.95 15.44
CA ILE A 172 9.40 18.24 16.31
C ILE A 172 10.62 18.67 15.47
N ALA A 173 10.89 17.98 14.36
CA ALA A 173 11.97 18.34 13.45
C ALA A 173 11.82 19.76 12.88
N THR A 174 10.58 20.12 12.48
CA THR A 174 10.27 21.47 11.98
C THR A 174 10.48 22.53 13.05
N GLU A 175 9.98 22.29 14.26
CA GLU A 175 10.14 23.21 15.39
C GLU A 175 11.60 23.35 15.80
N ALA A 176 12.37 22.25 15.83
CA ALA A 176 13.79 22.30 16.12
C ALA A 176 14.59 23.12 15.09
N LYS A 177 14.26 22.99 13.79
CA LYS A 177 14.84 23.83 12.73
C LYS A 177 14.50 25.31 12.94
N LEU A 178 13.24 25.62 13.20
CA LEU A 178 12.80 27.00 13.44
C LEU A 178 13.43 27.59 14.69
N ALA A 179 13.53 26.83 15.78
CA ALA A 179 14.18 27.29 17.02
C ALA A 179 15.67 27.56 16.80
N ALA A 180 16.38 26.66 16.09
CA ALA A 180 17.79 26.87 15.76
C ALA A 180 17.97 28.11 14.86
N PHE A 181 17.12 28.29 13.87
CA PHE A 181 17.09 29.46 13.00
C PHE A 181 16.83 30.74 13.81
N ALA A 182 15.79 30.75 14.65
CA ALA A 182 15.45 31.94 15.46
C ALA A 182 16.59 32.35 16.41
N LYS A 183 17.36 31.37 16.89
CA LYS A 183 18.55 31.67 17.74
C LYS A 183 19.72 32.21 16.94
N ARG A 184 20.01 31.68 15.77
CA ARG A 184 21.15 32.07 14.91
C ARG A 184 20.91 33.34 14.10
N PHE A 185 19.67 33.61 13.71
CA PHE A 185 19.31 34.76 12.86
C PHE A 185 19.73 36.11 13.47
N PRO A 186 19.48 36.41 14.76
CA PRO A 186 19.94 37.67 15.39
C PRO A 186 21.48 37.79 15.47
N GLU A 187 22.18 36.66 15.73
CA GLU A 187 23.65 36.63 15.79
C GLU A 187 24.23 36.99 14.42
N GLN A 188 23.77 36.34 13.36
CA GLN A 188 24.26 36.58 12.01
C GLN A 188 23.86 37.97 11.46
N LEU A 189 22.67 38.45 11.84
CA LEU A 189 22.27 39.82 11.53
C LEU A 189 23.19 40.84 12.23
N SER A 190 23.54 40.61 13.50
CA SER A 190 24.47 41.45 14.27
C SER A 190 25.87 41.45 13.64
N ASP A 191 26.39 40.29 13.25
CA ASP A 191 27.69 40.14 12.60
C ASP A 191 27.73 40.84 11.25
N THR A 192 26.66 40.68 10.43
CA THR A 192 26.53 41.37 9.15
C THR A 192 26.39 42.87 9.31
N LEU A 193 25.65 43.34 10.31
CA LEU A 193 25.52 44.76 10.64
C LEU A 193 26.86 45.34 11.15
N SER A 194 27.57 44.66 12.04
CA SER A 194 28.86 45.11 12.57
C SER A 194 29.95 45.16 11.48
N ALA A 195 29.97 44.18 10.59
CA ALA A 195 30.86 44.15 9.42
C ALA A 195 30.53 45.22 8.39
N SER A 196 29.27 45.68 8.33
CA SER A 196 28.77 46.66 7.31
C SER A 196 28.73 48.12 7.82
N MET A 197 28.93 48.39 9.12
CA MET A 197 28.95 49.72 9.71
C MET A 197 30.23 50.51 9.43
N GLY A 198 31.08 50.11 8.48
CA GLY A 198 31.99 51.01 7.76
C GLY A 198 31.18 52.01 6.88
N PRO A 199 31.82 53.04 6.28
CA PRO A 199 31.12 54.24 5.74
C PRO A 199 30.14 54.01 4.61
N TYR A 200 29.69 52.80 4.31
CA TYR A 200 28.84 52.45 3.15
C TYR A 200 27.64 51.62 3.52
N ALA A 201 26.54 52.31 3.88
CA ALA A 201 25.22 51.69 4.08
C ALA A 201 24.63 51.04 2.80
N ASP A 202 25.21 51.22 1.63
CA ASP A 202 24.72 50.66 0.37
C ASP A 202 24.98 49.18 0.22
N GLY A 203 26.05 48.62 0.83
CA GLY A 203 26.34 47.19 0.82
C GLY A 203 25.37 46.35 1.67
N LEU A 204 24.69 46.95 2.64
CA LEU A 204 23.67 46.27 3.44
C LEU A 204 22.38 46.06 2.67
N ARG A 205 21.97 47.03 1.84
CA ARG A 205 20.79 46.93 0.99
C ARG A 205 20.96 45.83 -0.09
N GLU A 206 22.16 45.68 -0.66
CA GLU A 206 22.48 44.69 -1.65
C GLU A 206 22.51 43.27 -1.04
N LYS A 207 23.09 43.09 0.13
CA LYS A 207 23.08 41.82 0.87
C LYS A 207 21.70 41.44 1.37
N LEU A 208 20.87 42.35 1.85
CA LEU A 208 19.50 42.11 2.26
C LEU A 208 18.57 41.81 1.07
N ALA A 209 18.83 42.47 -0.08
CA ALA A 209 18.07 42.19 -1.32
C ALA A 209 18.40 40.78 -1.91
N GLY A 210 19.59 40.27 -1.61
CA GLY A 210 20.02 38.91 -1.99
C GLY A 210 19.67 37.82 -1.00
N PHE A 211 19.09 38.14 0.16
CA PHE A 211 18.75 37.15 1.18
C PHE A 211 17.59 36.26 0.71
N LYS A 212 17.92 35.07 0.28
CA LYS A 212 16.97 34.01 -0.06
C LYS A 212 16.90 33.04 1.10
N LEU A 213 15.74 32.93 1.75
CA LEU A 213 15.48 31.90 2.72
C LEU A 213 15.18 30.60 1.97
N GLU A 214 16.14 29.71 1.89
CA GLU A 214 15.93 28.36 1.33
C GLU A 214 15.71 27.37 2.46
N TRP A 215 14.56 26.69 2.43
CA TRP A 215 14.25 25.64 3.40
C TRP A 215 15.13 24.40 3.14
N ASP A 216 15.89 23.96 4.15
CA ASP A 216 16.66 22.72 4.08
C ASP A 216 15.72 21.49 4.13
N PRO A 217 15.59 20.71 3.03
CA PRO A 217 14.69 19.54 2.99
C PRO A 217 15.24 18.32 3.74
N ARG A 218 16.49 18.35 4.20
CA ARG A 218 17.14 17.19 4.85
C ARG A 218 16.44 16.85 6.16
N PRO A 219 16.19 15.56 6.45
CA PRO A 219 15.59 15.14 7.71
C PRO A 219 16.60 15.34 8.88
N LEU A 220 16.11 15.82 10.02
CA LEU A 220 16.90 15.89 11.25
C LEU A 220 16.98 14.53 11.94
N MET A 221 15.93 13.75 11.82
CA MET A 221 15.78 12.41 12.37
C MET A 221 14.86 11.59 11.47
N THR A 222 14.98 10.27 11.53
CA THR A 222 14.14 9.33 10.79
C THR A 222 13.47 8.36 11.73
N LEU A 223 12.30 7.85 11.36
CA LEU A 223 11.62 6.77 12.05
C LEU A 223 11.73 5.52 11.18
N ALA A 224 12.49 4.52 11.66
CA ALA A 224 12.53 3.20 11.06
C ALA A 224 11.49 2.30 11.72
N GLU A 225 10.70 1.62 10.92
CA GLU A 225 9.74 0.64 11.39
C GLU A 225 10.29 -0.75 11.12
N THR A 226 10.49 -1.54 12.16
CA THR A 226 11.04 -2.89 12.07
C THR A 226 10.02 -3.89 12.63
N ALA A 227 9.80 -4.99 11.93
CA ALA A 227 9.06 -6.10 12.51
C ALA A 227 10.04 -7.05 13.21
N THR A 228 9.82 -7.32 14.47
CA THR A 228 10.55 -8.35 15.23
C THR A 228 10.10 -9.74 14.78
N GLY A 229 10.28 -10.09 13.51
CA GLY A 229 9.86 -11.37 12.97
C GLY A 229 10.41 -11.61 11.57
N ARG A 230 10.69 -12.86 11.24
CA ARG A 230 11.25 -13.37 9.97
C ARG A 230 10.30 -13.18 8.77
N GLY A 231 9.85 -11.99 8.48
CA GLY A 231 8.93 -11.75 7.36
C GLY A 231 9.31 -10.49 6.58
N GLY A 232 10.18 -10.63 5.67
CA GLY A 232 10.61 -9.93 4.46
C GLY A 232 10.00 -8.61 3.99
N PHE A 233 9.56 -7.71 4.88
CA PHE A 233 9.14 -6.37 4.51
C PHE A 233 10.10 -5.36 5.16
N ASP A 234 11.04 -4.82 4.39
CA ASP A 234 11.90 -3.72 4.83
C ASP A 234 11.14 -2.38 4.94
N LYS A 235 9.96 -2.28 4.30
CA LYS A 235 9.06 -1.14 4.39
C LYS A 235 7.64 -1.62 4.67
N ILE A 236 7.00 -1.05 5.69
CA ILE A 236 5.59 -1.33 5.99
C ILE A 236 4.73 -0.53 5.02
N PRO A 237 3.87 -1.20 4.23
CA PRO A 237 3.01 -0.49 3.30
C PRO A 237 1.99 0.38 4.03
N SER A 238 1.73 1.58 3.54
CA SER A 238 0.59 2.38 3.99
C SER A 238 -0.73 1.61 3.75
N ALA A 239 -1.79 1.95 4.50
CA ALA A 239 -3.10 1.34 4.30
C ALA A 239 -3.55 1.40 2.83
N VAL A 240 -3.26 2.51 2.13
CA VAL A 240 -3.61 2.69 0.71
C VAL A 240 -2.76 1.79 -0.19
N GLN A 241 -1.44 1.69 0.07
CA GLN A 241 -0.53 0.84 -0.71
C GLN A 241 -0.87 -0.65 -0.58
N GLN A 242 -1.48 -1.07 0.52
CA GLN A 242 -1.94 -2.45 0.71
C GLN A 242 -3.34 -2.67 0.16
N ASN A 243 -4.29 -1.76 0.45
CA ASN A 243 -5.70 -1.96 0.14
C ASN A 243 -6.01 -1.80 -1.35
N VAL A 244 -5.38 -0.85 -2.06
CA VAL A 244 -5.64 -0.66 -3.49
C VAL A 244 -5.25 -1.90 -4.30
N PRO A 245 -4.05 -2.50 -4.16
CA PRO A 245 -3.72 -3.77 -4.79
C PRO A 245 -4.64 -4.92 -4.37
N ALA A 246 -4.90 -5.06 -3.06
CA ALA A 246 -5.67 -6.18 -2.52
C ALA A 246 -7.12 -6.17 -3.00
N TRP A 247 -7.85 -5.09 -2.77
CA TRP A 247 -9.26 -4.99 -3.16
C TRP A 247 -9.44 -4.77 -4.66
N GLY A 248 -8.45 -4.15 -5.34
CA GLY A 248 -8.40 -4.09 -6.79
C GLY A 248 -8.28 -5.47 -7.42
N LEU A 249 -7.40 -6.31 -6.89
CA LEU A 249 -7.24 -7.71 -7.31
C LEU A 249 -8.51 -8.54 -7.05
N PHE A 250 -9.11 -8.39 -5.87
CA PHE A 250 -10.40 -9.01 -5.56
C PHE A 250 -11.48 -8.61 -6.56
N GLY A 251 -11.55 -7.31 -6.88
CA GLY A 251 -12.46 -6.79 -7.89
C GLY A 251 -12.25 -7.40 -9.27
N ILE A 252 -10.99 -7.56 -9.71
CA ILE A 252 -10.67 -8.24 -10.98
C ILE A 252 -11.19 -9.67 -10.97
N PHE A 253 -11.00 -10.43 -9.90
CA PHE A 253 -11.49 -11.82 -9.85
C PHE A 253 -13.00 -11.93 -9.76
N LEU A 254 -13.70 -10.90 -9.22
CA LEU A 254 -15.16 -10.84 -9.24
C LEU A 254 -15.76 -10.80 -10.66
N ILE A 255 -14.97 -10.49 -11.69
CA ILE A 255 -15.38 -10.57 -13.10
C ILE A 255 -15.88 -11.99 -13.48
N ALA A 256 -15.43 -13.01 -12.73
CA ALA A 256 -15.88 -14.38 -12.93
C ALA A 256 -17.39 -14.53 -12.76
N VAL A 257 -18.04 -13.70 -11.92
CA VAL A 257 -19.50 -13.74 -11.67
C VAL A 257 -20.28 -13.36 -12.93
N PRO A 258 -20.16 -12.14 -13.48
CA PRO A 258 -20.90 -11.77 -14.68
C PRO A 258 -20.46 -12.58 -15.91
N LEU A 259 -19.19 -12.96 -16.04
CA LEU A 259 -18.68 -13.71 -17.18
C LEU A 259 -19.25 -15.14 -17.21
N SER A 260 -19.21 -15.86 -16.07
CA SER A 260 -19.78 -17.20 -15.98
C SER A 260 -21.30 -17.20 -16.23
N GLY A 261 -21.99 -16.24 -15.63
CA GLY A 261 -23.43 -16.06 -15.83
C GLY A 261 -23.81 -15.71 -17.27
N ALA A 262 -23.04 -14.85 -17.95
CA ALA A 262 -23.25 -14.53 -19.37
C ALA A 262 -23.13 -15.77 -20.27
N LEU A 263 -22.11 -16.60 -20.00
CA LEU A 263 -21.91 -17.85 -20.79
C LEU A 263 -23.05 -18.83 -20.61
N VAL A 264 -23.57 -18.96 -19.39
CA VAL A 264 -24.75 -19.83 -19.12
C VAL A 264 -26.00 -19.27 -19.78
N ARG A 265 -26.27 -17.97 -19.70
CA ARG A 265 -27.42 -17.32 -20.38
C ARG A 265 -27.38 -17.49 -21.90
N GLU A 266 -26.21 -17.34 -22.53
CA GLU A 266 -26.04 -17.54 -23.96
C GLU A 266 -26.33 -19.00 -24.38
N ARG A 267 -25.99 -19.95 -23.51
CA ARG A 267 -26.28 -21.36 -23.72
C ARG A 267 -27.79 -21.65 -23.58
N ALA A 268 -28.40 -21.15 -22.51
CA ALA A 268 -29.80 -21.33 -22.20
C ALA A 268 -30.75 -20.71 -23.27
N SER A 269 -30.34 -19.54 -23.82
CA SER A 269 -31.11 -18.83 -24.85
C SER A 269 -30.94 -19.40 -26.28
N GLY A 270 -30.14 -20.46 -26.46
CA GLY A 270 -29.83 -21.04 -27.76
C GLY A 270 -28.97 -20.17 -28.68
N ILE A 271 -28.48 -19.03 -28.20
CA ILE A 271 -27.57 -18.14 -28.95
C ILE A 271 -26.30 -18.92 -29.31
N MET A 272 -25.80 -19.75 -28.41
CA MET A 272 -24.61 -20.56 -28.63
C MET A 272 -24.81 -21.55 -29.79
N THR A 273 -25.97 -22.16 -29.91
CA THR A 273 -26.34 -23.06 -31.04
C THR A 273 -26.37 -22.31 -32.36
N ARG A 274 -26.98 -21.11 -32.38
CA ARG A 274 -26.99 -20.25 -33.56
C ARG A 274 -25.60 -19.78 -33.99
N LEU A 275 -24.75 -19.42 -33.04
CA LEU A 275 -23.36 -19.04 -33.32
C LEU A 275 -22.53 -20.20 -33.88
N GLN A 276 -22.87 -21.44 -33.56
CA GLN A 276 -22.23 -22.64 -34.12
C GLN A 276 -22.60 -22.92 -35.58
N LEU A 277 -23.72 -22.41 -36.05
CA LEU A 277 -24.14 -22.49 -37.47
C LEU A 277 -23.36 -21.47 -38.33
N LEU A 278 -22.76 -20.46 -37.72
CA LEU A 278 -21.89 -19.52 -38.41
C LEU A 278 -20.50 -20.15 -38.60
N PRO A 279 -19.74 -19.79 -39.65
CA PRO A 279 -18.39 -20.29 -39.88
C PRO A 279 -17.38 -19.63 -38.93
N THR A 280 -17.69 -19.69 -37.63
CA THR A 280 -16.84 -19.16 -36.55
C THR A 280 -16.43 -20.29 -35.61
N SER A 281 -15.13 -20.37 -35.30
CA SER A 281 -14.67 -21.38 -34.36
C SER A 281 -15.09 -21.01 -32.91
N PHE A 282 -15.34 -22.02 -32.09
CA PHE A 282 -15.60 -21.84 -30.68
C PHE A 282 -14.46 -21.08 -29.99
N LEU A 283 -13.21 -21.31 -30.43
CA LEU A 283 -12.03 -20.57 -29.95
C LEU A 283 -12.14 -19.06 -30.23
N THR A 284 -12.66 -18.66 -31.38
CA THR A 284 -12.86 -17.23 -31.71
C THR A 284 -13.85 -16.57 -30.74
N LEU A 285 -14.90 -17.29 -30.35
CA LEU A 285 -15.86 -16.78 -29.36
C LEU A 285 -15.26 -16.68 -27.97
N LEU A 286 -14.50 -17.69 -27.55
CA LEU A 286 -13.81 -17.70 -26.27
C LEU A 286 -12.75 -16.59 -26.18
N THR A 287 -11.92 -16.45 -27.22
CA THR A 287 -10.90 -15.38 -27.26
C THR A 287 -11.53 -14.00 -27.30
N GLY A 288 -12.67 -13.83 -27.97
CA GLY A 288 -13.43 -12.58 -27.94
C GLY A 288 -13.95 -12.22 -26.54
N LYS A 289 -14.49 -13.21 -25.81
CA LYS A 289 -14.90 -13.02 -24.40
C LYS A 289 -13.69 -12.72 -23.52
N LEU A 290 -12.65 -13.54 -23.62
CA LEU A 290 -11.43 -13.37 -22.86
C LEU A 290 -10.87 -11.94 -23.01
N ALA A 291 -10.72 -11.47 -24.26
CA ALA A 291 -10.23 -10.13 -24.55
C ALA A 291 -11.15 -9.03 -24.00
N ALA A 292 -12.47 -9.17 -24.19
CA ALA A 292 -13.43 -8.16 -23.72
C ALA A 292 -13.41 -8.01 -22.20
N TYR A 293 -13.46 -9.11 -21.47
CA TYR A 293 -13.47 -9.10 -20.00
C TYR A 293 -12.12 -8.76 -19.39
N THR A 294 -11.00 -9.16 -20.03
CA THR A 294 -9.67 -8.69 -19.66
C THR A 294 -9.56 -7.17 -19.75
N ALA A 295 -10.06 -6.56 -20.84
CA ALA A 295 -10.06 -5.10 -20.96
C ALA A 295 -10.89 -4.41 -19.85
N VAL A 296 -12.04 -4.97 -19.48
CA VAL A 296 -12.84 -4.46 -18.36
C VAL A 296 -12.08 -4.54 -17.04
N CYS A 297 -11.36 -5.64 -16.77
CA CYS A 297 -10.53 -5.79 -15.57
C CYS A 297 -9.42 -4.73 -15.51
N LEU A 298 -8.76 -4.45 -16.64
CA LEU A 298 -7.71 -3.42 -16.69
C LEU A 298 -8.27 -2.02 -16.42
N VAL A 299 -9.42 -1.68 -17.00
CA VAL A 299 -10.11 -0.41 -16.74
C VAL A 299 -10.53 -0.31 -15.27
N GLN A 300 -11.05 -1.40 -14.70
CA GLN A 300 -11.43 -1.47 -13.29
C GLN A 300 -10.25 -1.20 -12.37
N PHE A 301 -9.11 -1.85 -12.60
CA PHE A 301 -7.92 -1.62 -11.77
C PHE A 301 -7.37 -0.20 -11.94
N ALA A 302 -7.38 0.34 -13.17
CA ALA A 302 -7.01 1.73 -13.40
C ALA A 302 -7.89 2.70 -12.59
N LEU A 303 -9.20 2.44 -12.51
CA LEU A 303 -10.08 3.21 -11.64
C LEU A 303 -9.69 3.09 -10.16
N MET A 304 -9.33 1.89 -9.67
CA MET A 304 -8.86 1.71 -8.29
C MET A 304 -7.57 2.51 -8.03
N MET A 305 -6.64 2.55 -8.98
CA MET A 305 -5.45 3.39 -8.88
C MET A 305 -5.80 4.89 -8.80
N LEU A 306 -6.77 5.35 -9.60
CA LEU A 306 -7.25 6.74 -9.53
C LEU A 306 -7.88 7.06 -8.18
N VAL A 307 -8.68 6.13 -7.62
CA VAL A 307 -9.24 6.27 -6.27
C VAL A 307 -8.11 6.37 -5.24
N GLY A 308 -7.12 5.48 -5.28
CA GLY A 308 -5.96 5.51 -4.38
C GLY A 308 -5.13 6.79 -4.50
N ARG A 309 -5.00 7.32 -5.71
CA ARG A 309 -4.19 8.52 -5.99
C ARG A 309 -4.88 9.83 -5.63
N PHE A 310 -6.17 9.98 -5.95
CA PHE A 310 -6.89 11.26 -5.90
C PHE A 310 -7.98 11.31 -4.84
N VAL A 311 -8.67 10.20 -4.59
CA VAL A 311 -9.80 10.18 -3.64
C VAL A 311 -9.29 9.95 -2.21
N MET A 312 -8.35 9.04 -2.00
CA MET A 312 -7.84 8.73 -0.66
C MET A 312 -7.19 9.92 0.06
N PRO A 313 -6.45 10.82 -0.60
CA PRO A 313 -5.93 12.03 0.05
C PRO A 313 -7.03 12.97 0.60
N LEU A 314 -8.24 12.98 0.02
CA LEU A 314 -9.36 13.76 0.54
C LEU A 314 -9.82 13.30 1.93
N PHE A 315 -9.52 12.05 2.28
CA PHE A 315 -9.77 11.46 3.61
C PHE A 315 -8.53 11.50 4.52
N GLY A 316 -7.47 12.22 4.13
CA GLY A 316 -6.25 12.36 4.91
C GLY A 316 -5.26 11.19 4.81
N ALA A 317 -5.45 10.29 3.82
CA ALA A 317 -4.50 9.22 3.55
C ALA A 317 -3.34 9.68 2.67
N ALA A 318 -2.19 9.02 2.78
CA ALA A 318 -1.11 9.21 1.82
C ALA A 318 -1.56 8.79 0.41
N PRO A 319 -1.22 9.57 -0.65
CA PRO A 319 -1.57 9.19 -2.01
C PRO A 319 -0.86 7.90 -2.42
N LEU A 320 -1.54 7.09 -3.24
CA LEU A 320 -0.91 5.93 -3.85
C LEU A 320 0.25 6.37 -4.76
N THR A 321 1.44 5.86 -4.49
CA THR A 321 2.64 6.08 -5.31
C THR A 321 3.07 4.80 -5.98
N LEU A 322 3.62 4.90 -7.18
CA LEU A 322 4.23 3.80 -7.92
C LEU A 322 5.56 4.32 -8.47
N ASP A 323 6.66 3.74 -8.01
CA ASP A 323 8.01 4.11 -8.44
C ASP A 323 8.33 3.44 -9.78
N GLN A 324 8.06 4.15 -10.90
CA GLN A 324 8.50 3.87 -12.29
C GLN A 324 8.28 2.44 -12.86
N ALA A 325 7.59 1.54 -12.18
CA ALA A 325 7.39 0.14 -12.62
C ALA A 325 6.12 -0.06 -13.48
N TYR A 326 5.67 0.96 -14.24
CA TYR A 326 4.42 0.90 -15.02
C TYR A 326 4.39 -0.25 -16.04
N GLY A 327 5.52 -0.57 -16.68
CA GLY A 327 5.61 -1.69 -17.62
C GLY A 327 5.40 -3.04 -16.94
N ALA A 328 6.03 -3.25 -15.78
CA ALA A 328 5.86 -4.47 -15.00
C ALA A 328 4.43 -4.59 -14.46
N LEU A 329 3.85 -3.47 -13.99
CA LEU A 329 2.45 -3.41 -13.55
C LEU A 329 1.49 -3.82 -14.67
N ALA A 330 1.66 -3.29 -15.89
CA ALA A 330 0.83 -3.64 -17.03
C ALA A 330 0.88 -5.14 -17.35
N VAL A 331 2.06 -5.76 -17.30
CA VAL A 331 2.25 -7.20 -17.51
C VAL A 331 1.55 -8.00 -16.42
N VAL A 332 1.77 -7.68 -15.14
CA VAL A 332 1.13 -8.38 -14.01
C VAL A 332 -0.38 -8.25 -14.09
N LEU A 333 -0.93 -7.06 -14.33
CA LEU A 333 -2.36 -6.85 -14.45
C LEU A 333 -2.97 -7.63 -15.62
N LEU A 334 -2.26 -7.71 -16.76
CA LEU A 334 -2.70 -8.53 -17.89
C LEU A 334 -2.76 -10.01 -17.50
N CYS A 335 -1.76 -10.53 -16.81
CA CYS A 335 -1.74 -11.93 -16.35
C CYS A 335 -2.87 -12.21 -15.34
N VAL A 336 -3.08 -11.31 -14.38
CA VAL A 336 -4.18 -11.40 -13.41
C VAL A 336 -5.54 -11.38 -14.09
N ALA A 337 -5.75 -10.43 -15.02
CA ALA A 337 -7.01 -10.30 -15.74
C ALA A 337 -7.32 -11.53 -16.62
N LEU A 338 -6.29 -12.07 -17.28
CA LEU A 338 -6.41 -13.32 -18.04
C LEU A 338 -6.75 -14.50 -17.12
N ALA A 339 -6.11 -14.62 -15.96
CA ALA A 339 -6.38 -15.66 -14.98
C ALA A 339 -7.83 -15.59 -14.47
N ALA A 340 -8.30 -14.41 -14.10
CA ALA A 340 -9.67 -14.20 -13.63
C ALA A 340 -10.72 -14.49 -14.70
N ALA A 341 -10.51 -14.01 -15.93
CA ALA A 341 -11.42 -14.27 -17.05
C ALA A 341 -11.42 -15.76 -17.44
N ALA A 342 -10.28 -16.42 -17.46
CA ALA A 342 -10.17 -17.87 -17.72
C ALA A 342 -10.92 -18.69 -16.67
N PHE A 343 -10.81 -18.32 -15.39
CA PHE A 343 -11.56 -18.92 -14.31
C PHE A 343 -13.07 -18.75 -14.48
N GLY A 344 -13.54 -17.54 -14.82
CA GLY A 344 -14.95 -17.26 -15.11
C GLY A 344 -15.48 -18.07 -16.29
N ILE A 345 -14.68 -18.26 -17.36
CA ILE A 345 -15.04 -19.10 -18.50
C ILE A 345 -15.20 -20.56 -18.06
N LEU A 346 -14.26 -21.11 -17.27
CA LEU A 346 -14.35 -22.47 -16.77
C LEU A 346 -15.64 -22.69 -15.98
N LEU A 347 -15.94 -21.79 -15.04
CA LEU A 347 -17.16 -21.87 -14.22
C LEU A 347 -18.42 -21.82 -15.11
N GLY A 348 -18.44 -20.95 -16.10
CA GLY A 348 -19.56 -20.86 -17.04
C GLY A 348 -19.76 -22.13 -17.90
N VAL A 349 -18.67 -22.88 -18.16
CA VAL A 349 -18.76 -24.18 -18.86
C VAL A 349 -19.21 -25.31 -17.92
N LEU A 350 -18.79 -25.28 -16.66
CA LEU A 350 -19.10 -26.29 -15.64
C LEU A 350 -20.56 -26.24 -15.21
N THR A 351 -21.10 -25.06 -14.97
CA THR A 351 -22.41 -24.82 -14.38
C THR A 351 -23.56 -24.97 -15.40
N ARG A 352 -24.79 -25.22 -14.88
CA ARG A 352 -25.99 -25.43 -15.69
C ARG A 352 -26.96 -24.24 -15.63
N THR A 353 -27.05 -23.57 -14.48
CA THR A 353 -27.93 -22.42 -14.28
C THR A 353 -27.14 -21.17 -13.99
N TYR A 354 -27.76 -20.01 -14.24
CA TYR A 354 -27.16 -18.71 -13.95
C TYR A 354 -26.85 -18.55 -12.44
N GLU A 355 -27.79 -18.99 -11.60
CA GLU A 355 -27.68 -18.90 -10.14
C GLU A 355 -26.48 -19.73 -9.64
N GLN A 356 -26.34 -20.98 -10.13
CA GLN A 356 -25.17 -21.81 -9.82
C GLN A 356 -23.87 -21.14 -10.25
N ALA A 357 -23.81 -20.59 -11.45
CA ALA A 357 -22.62 -19.92 -11.96
C ALA A 357 -22.22 -18.74 -11.06
N SER A 358 -23.17 -17.87 -10.76
CA SER A 358 -22.93 -16.67 -9.96
C SER A 358 -22.57 -16.99 -8.52
N MET A 359 -23.26 -17.94 -7.87
CA MET A 359 -22.99 -18.32 -6.48
C MET A 359 -21.63 -19.01 -6.35
N ILE A 360 -21.32 -19.98 -7.21
CA ILE A 360 -20.04 -20.70 -7.17
C ILE A 360 -18.89 -19.73 -7.45
N ALA A 361 -19.05 -18.84 -8.45
CA ALA A 361 -18.04 -17.84 -8.74
C ALA A 361 -17.79 -16.91 -7.54
N ALA A 362 -18.85 -16.35 -6.94
CA ALA A 362 -18.74 -15.44 -5.81
C ALA A 362 -18.08 -16.12 -4.60
N ILE A 363 -18.58 -17.32 -4.21
CA ILE A 363 -18.04 -18.05 -3.07
C ILE A 363 -16.56 -18.42 -3.32
N SER A 364 -16.22 -18.92 -4.51
CA SER A 364 -14.85 -19.31 -4.84
C SER A 364 -13.90 -18.12 -4.77
N VAL A 365 -14.31 -16.94 -5.26
CA VAL A 365 -13.49 -15.72 -5.23
C VAL A 365 -13.31 -15.23 -3.79
N VAL A 366 -14.37 -15.25 -2.97
CA VAL A 366 -14.28 -14.85 -1.55
C VAL A 366 -13.36 -15.78 -0.77
N VAL A 367 -13.49 -17.10 -0.94
CA VAL A 367 -12.63 -18.10 -0.30
C VAL A 367 -11.17 -17.93 -0.76
N ALA A 368 -10.96 -17.77 -2.07
CA ALA A 368 -9.63 -17.55 -2.62
C ALA A 368 -9.01 -16.22 -2.13
N ALA A 369 -9.81 -15.18 -1.92
CA ALA A 369 -9.36 -13.90 -1.36
C ALA A 369 -9.00 -14.01 0.13
N ALA A 370 -9.79 -14.74 0.90
CA ALA A 370 -9.51 -14.99 2.30
C ALA A 370 -8.18 -15.76 2.48
N ILE A 371 -7.98 -16.81 1.69
CA ILE A 371 -6.75 -17.61 1.68
C ILE A 371 -5.58 -16.85 1.05
N GLY A 372 -5.85 -16.04 0.02
CA GLY A 372 -4.86 -15.35 -0.80
C GLY A 372 -4.22 -14.10 -0.16
N GLY A 373 -4.60 -13.75 1.07
CA GLY A 373 -3.98 -12.60 1.75
C GLY A 373 -4.68 -11.25 1.53
N VAL A 374 -5.78 -11.23 0.78
CA VAL A 374 -6.53 -10.00 0.49
C VAL A 374 -7.26 -9.48 1.74
N MET A 375 -7.92 -10.37 2.47
CA MET A 375 -8.69 -10.04 3.68
C MET A 375 -7.82 -10.06 4.93
N VAL A 376 -6.98 -11.07 5.05
CA VAL A 376 -6.06 -11.27 6.17
C VAL A 376 -4.66 -11.39 5.60
N PRO A 377 -3.71 -10.52 6.01
CA PRO A 377 -2.33 -10.61 5.54
C PRO A 377 -1.74 -12.00 5.81
N VAL A 378 -0.96 -12.55 4.85
CA VAL A 378 -0.43 -13.92 4.92
C VAL A 378 0.47 -14.15 6.15
N PHE A 379 1.18 -13.10 6.59
CA PHE A 379 2.02 -13.21 7.81
C PHE A 379 1.21 -13.43 9.10
N ALA A 380 -0.05 -12.95 9.15
CA ALA A 380 -0.95 -13.14 10.28
C ALA A 380 -1.71 -14.48 10.26
N MET A 381 -1.51 -15.29 9.20
CA MET A 381 -2.20 -16.57 9.07
C MET A 381 -1.49 -17.69 9.84
N PRO A 382 -2.24 -18.66 10.41
CA PRO A 382 -1.69 -19.90 10.94
C PRO A 382 -0.87 -20.64 9.87
N HIS A 383 0.12 -21.44 10.29
CA HIS A 383 1.05 -22.13 9.38
C HIS A 383 0.36 -22.92 8.27
N LEU A 384 -0.71 -23.67 8.58
CA LEU A 384 -1.49 -24.42 7.59
C LEU A 384 -2.09 -23.52 6.50
N MET A 385 -2.72 -22.41 6.90
CA MET A 385 -3.33 -21.47 5.96
C MET A 385 -2.27 -20.79 5.09
N ARG A 386 -1.11 -20.49 5.66
CA ARG A 386 0.03 -19.90 4.94
C ARG A 386 0.56 -20.86 3.86
N THR A 387 0.58 -22.16 4.12
CA THR A 387 0.96 -23.17 3.12
C THR A 387 -0.08 -23.27 2.01
N ILE A 388 -1.38 -23.24 2.34
CA ILE A 388 -2.47 -23.27 1.35
C ILE A 388 -2.49 -21.99 0.52
N SER A 389 -2.15 -20.85 1.11
CA SER A 389 -2.07 -19.57 0.39
C SER A 389 -1.12 -19.63 -0.80
N GLN A 390 -0.03 -20.40 -0.73
CA GLN A 390 0.97 -20.50 -1.81
C GLN A 390 0.41 -21.05 -3.14
N ILE A 391 -0.72 -21.73 -3.12
CA ILE A 391 -1.38 -22.25 -4.33
C ILE A 391 -2.53 -21.34 -4.83
N SER A 392 -2.81 -20.25 -4.14
CA SER A 392 -3.88 -19.32 -4.50
C SER A 392 -3.45 -18.34 -5.60
N PRO A 393 -4.19 -18.23 -6.72
CA PRO A 393 -3.89 -17.25 -7.75
C PRO A 393 -4.03 -15.80 -7.25
N LEU A 394 -4.88 -15.56 -6.23
CA LEU A 394 -4.97 -14.24 -5.60
C LEU A 394 -3.72 -13.95 -4.76
N ALA A 395 -3.12 -14.94 -4.10
CA ALA A 395 -1.85 -14.73 -3.39
C ALA A 395 -0.71 -14.37 -4.35
N TRP A 396 -0.61 -15.06 -5.49
CA TRP A 396 0.41 -14.72 -6.51
C TRP A 396 0.22 -13.31 -7.06
N GLY A 397 -1.04 -12.96 -7.40
CA GLY A 397 -1.36 -11.61 -7.88
C GLY A 397 -1.08 -10.54 -6.84
N LEU A 398 -1.44 -10.77 -5.57
CA LEU A 398 -1.22 -9.82 -4.49
C LEU A 398 0.27 -9.63 -4.20
N ASN A 399 1.05 -10.72 -4.12
CA ASN A 399 2.49 -10.65 -3.91
C ASN A 399 3.18 -9.86 -5.01
N ALA A 400 2.85 -10.14 -6.29
CA ALA A 400 3.41 -9.40 -7.43
C ALA A 400 3.05 -7.91 -7.36
N LEU A 401 1.81 -7.56 -7.01
CA LEU A 401 1.40 -6.16 -6.88
C LEU A 401 2.08 -5.48 -5.70
N LEU A 402 2.18 -6.13 -4.53
CA LEU A 402 2.88 -5.58 -3.37
C LEU A 402 4.38 -5.41 -3.63
N ASP A 403 5.01 -6.32 -4.39
CA ASP A 403 6.40 -6.15 -4.82
C ASP A 403 6.57 -4.86 -5.63
N LEU A 404 5.64 -4.56 -6.56
CA LEU A 404 5.71 -3.36 -7.40
C LEU A 404 5.37 -2.08 -6.63
N PHE A 405 4.36 -2.10 -5.74
CA PHE A 405 3.89 -0.90 -5.04
C PHE A 405 4.67 -0.56 -3.77
N VAL A 406 5.26 -1.57 -3.12
CA VAL A 406 5.88 -1.42 -1.79
C VAL A 406 7.38 -1.66 -1.81
N ARG A 407 7.82 -2.74 -2.49
CA ARG A 407 9.22 -3.19 -2.47
C ARG A 407 10.07 -2.58 -3.58
N GLY A 408 9.50 -1.75 -4.46
CA GLY A 408 10.21 -1.18 -5.62
C GLY A 408 10.64 -2.24 -6.63
N GLY A 409 9.87 -3.33 -6.73
CA GLY A 409 10.15 -4.45 -7.61
C GLY A 409 10.13 -4.08 -9.10
N SER A 410 10.73 -4.92 -9.90
CA SER A 410 10.79 -4.83 -11.35
C SER A 410 10.15 -6.06 -12.01
N LEU A 411 10.10 -6.08 -13.34
CA LEU A 411 9.61 -7.26 -14.07
C LEU A 411 10.42 -8.53 -13.72
N ALA A 412 11.71 -8.37 -13.41
CA ALA A 412 12.58 -9.48 -13.01
C ALA A 412 12.22 -10.07 -11.63
N THR A 413 11.60 -9.31 -10.74
CA THR A 413 11.17 -9.82 -9.43
C THR A 413 9.82 -10.52 -9.49
N VAL A 414 8.91 -10.06 -10.35
CA VAL A 414 7.51 -10.54 -10.42
C VAL A 414 7.25 -11.56 -11.55
N TRP A 415 8.28 -11.96 -12.31
CA TRP A 415 8.11 -12.87 -13.45
C TRP A 415 7.55 -14.24 -13.06
N ARG A 416 7.93 -14.73 -11.87
CA ARG A 416 7.49 -16.03 -11.34
C ARG A 416 5.98 -16.03 -11.10
N GLU A 417 5.47 -15.01 -10.43
CA GLU A 417 4.06 -14.83 -10.12
C GLU A 417 3.25 -14.63 -11.42
N ALA A 418 3.79 -13.84 -12.35
CA ALA A 418 3.18 -13.66 -13.67
C ALA A 418 3.11 -14.99 -14.46
N ALA A 419 4.17 -15.81 -14.42
CA ALA A 419 4.19 -17.12 -15.06
C ALA A 419 3.19 -18.10 -14.41
N LEU A 420 3.08 -18.12 -13.07
CA LEU A 420 2.09 -18.92 -12.35
C LEU A 420 0.66 -18.52 -12.73
N LEU A 421 0.36 -17.22 -12.81
CA LEU A 421 -0.94 -16.70 -13.23
C LEU A 421 -1.29 -17.08 -14.67
N LEU A 422 -0.32 -17.00 -15.60
CA LEU A 422 -0.51 -17.45 -16.98
C LEU A 422 -0.70 -18.98 -17.06
N GLY A 423 0.08 -19.73 -16.30
CA GLY A 423 -0.07 -21.19 -16.17
C GLY A 423 -1.47 -21.56 -15.66
N PHE A 424 -1.95 -20.87 -14.65
CA PHE A 424 -3.32 -21.02 -14.13
C PHE A 424 -4.36 -20.70 -15.21
N ALA A 425 -4.22 -19.57 -15.93
CA ALA A 425 -5.13 -19.21 -17.02
C ALA A 425 -5.19 -20.29 -18.11
N LEU A 426 -4.03 -20.82 -18.52
CA LEU A 426 -3.95 -21.88 -19.50
C LEU A 426 -4.64 -23.16 -19.03
N VAL A 427 -4.40 -23.59 -17.80
CA VAL A 427 -5.05 -24.76 -17.20
C VAL A 427 -6.56 -24.59 -17.16
N MET A 428 -7.07 -23.41 -16.76
CA MET A 428 -8.51 -23.13 -16.72
C MET A 428 -9.12 -23.17 -18.13
N LEU A 429 -8.47 -22.56 -19.14
CA LEU A 429 -8.96 -22.56 -20.52
C LEU A 429 -8.92 -23.94 -21.16
N MET A 430 -7.84 -24.70 -20.94
CA MET A 430 -7.74 -26.09 -21.43
C MET A 430 -8.82 -26.98 -20.81
N SER A 431 -9.04 -26.85 -19.49
CA SER A 431 -10.11 -27.56 -18.80
C SER A 431 -11.49 -27.20 -19.33
N ALA A 432 -11.75 -25.91 -19.53
CA ALA A 432 -12.99 -25.43 -20.13
C ALA A 432 -13.19 -26.01 -21.53
N TRP A 433 -12.16 -26.02 -22.36
CA TRP A 433 -12.19 -26.56 -23.72
C TRP A 433 -12.47 -28.08 -23.74
N MET A 434 -11.76 -28.86 -22.89
CA MET A 434 -11.95 -30.32 -22.78
C MET A 434 -13.38 -30.67 -22.35
N ILE A 435 -13.91 -29.98 -21.33
CA ILE A 435 -15.26 -30.21 -20.81
C ILE A 435 -16.31 -29.84 -21.89
N TRP A 436 -16.07 -28.73 -22.59
CA TRP A 436 -16.93 -28.31 -23.68
C TRP A 436 -16.99 -29.37 -24.78
N GLN A 437 -15.86 -29.93 -25.19
CA GLN A 437 -15.83 -31.00 -26.22
C GLN A 437 -16.59 -32.26 -25.78
N ARG A 438 -16.43 -32.67 -24.50
CA ARG A 438 -17.16 -33.84 -23.95
C ARG A 438 -18.67 -33.65 -23.93
N LYS A 439 -19.14 -32.43 -23.67
CA LYS A 439 -20.59 -32.10 -23.66
C LYS A 439 -21.19 -32.02 -25.07
N ARG A 440 -20.38 -31.97 -26.11
CA ARG A 440 -20.78 -31.96 -27.52
C ARG A 440 -20.93 -33.36 -28.13
N ARG A 441 -20.24 -34.33 -27.55
CA ARG A 441 -20.41 -35.75 -27.91
C ARG A 441 -21.59 -36.35 -27.15
#